data_dfb5fec45405971957e53a8b9b56e762
#
_entry.id   dfb5fec45405971957e53a8b9b56e762
#
_cell.length_a   1.000
_cell.length_b   1.000
_cell.length_c   1.000
_cell.angle_alpha   90.00
_cell.angle_beta   90.00
_cell.angle_gamma   90.00
#
_symmetry.space_group_name_H-M   'P 1'
#
loop_
_entity.id
_entity.type
_entity.pdbx_description
1 polymer ?
#
loop_
_entity_poly.entity_id
_entity_poly.type
_entity_poly.pdbx_seq_one_letter_code
_entity_poly.pdbx_strand_id
1 'polypeptide(L)'
;MTDKQKKYLEFIDNFLKEYGYPPTVREIAKGVGVSSTSGVKKMLDKLSISGAIRRKENMARGININATKQIPLLGRIKAGIPTFSEENIEKLIDLTPCLQEKDIFFLKAEGDSMIEAGIFDGDYLLVKKVQVLNNNDIGIFRLNGEVTVKNYFIQNGCIKLLPANPNYEPIEVKEDDVFEIVGKVIILIRSFGIPL
;
A
#
# COMPACT_ATOMS: atom_id res chain seq x y z
N MET A 1 -6.37 -15.30 7.93
CA MET A 1 -7.60 -15.59 7.16
C MET A 1 -7.62 -17.07 6.83
N THR A 2 -8.72 -17.79 7.12
CA THR A 2 -8.85 -19.24 6.84
C THR A 2 -9.19 -19.48 5.37
N ASP A 3 -8.91 -20.70 4.84
CA ASP A 3 -9.21 -21.05 3.44
C ASP A 3 -10.71 -20.92 3.13
N LYS A 4 -11.56 -21.21 4.13
CA LYS A 4 -12.99 -21.01 4.00
C LYS A 4 -13.37 -19.53 3.85
N GLN A 5 -12.71 -18.62 4.57
CA GLN A 5 -12.91 -17.17 4.42
C GLN A 5 -12.44 -16.69 3.04
N LYS A 6 -11.30 -17.17 2.56
CA LYS A 6 -10.79 -16.86 1.22
C LYS A 6 -11.79 -17.25 0.13
N LYS A 7 -12.34 -18.48 0.18
CA LYS A 7 -13.32 -18.98 -0.78
C LYS A 7 -14.57 -18.06 -0.86
N TYR A 8 -15.05 -17.53 0.27
CA TYR A 8 -16.19 -16.62 0.29
C TYR A 8 -15.84 -15.28 -0.35
N LEU A 9 -14.66 -14.72 -0.03
CA LEU A 9 -14.22 -13.44 -0.60
C LEU A 9 -14.01 -13.55 -2.12
N GLU A 10 -13.35 -14.60 -2.58
CA GLU A 10 -13.13 -14.86 -4.01
C GLU A 10 -14.45 -14.95 -4.77
N PHE A 11 -15.44 -15.67 -4.21
CA PHE A 11 -16.77 -15.76 -4.83
C PHE A 11 -17.44 -14.38 -4.95
N ILE A 12 -17.43 -13.59 -3.85
CA ILE A 12 -18.07 -12.28 -3.84
C ILE A 12 -17.35 -11.32 -4.80
N ASP A 13 -16.00 -11.35 -4.86
CA ASP A 13 -15.18 -10.52 -5.75
C ASP A 13 -15.44 -10.85 -7.23
N ASN A 14 -15.40 -12.14 -7.58
CA ASN A 14 -15.70 -12.61 -8.93
C ASN A 14 -17.12 -12.24 -9.37
N PHE A 15 -18.11 -12.40 -8.48
CA PHE A 15 -19.49 -12.02 -8.75
C PHE A 15 -19.62 -10.51 -8.99
N LEU A 16 -18.94 -9.69 -8.19
CA LEU A 16 -18.94 -8.24 -8.36
C LEU A 16 -18.29 -7.80 -9.70
N LYS A 17 -17.20 -8.46 -10.10
CA LYS A 17 -16.54 -8.22 -11.38
C LYS A 17 -17.40 -8.61 -12.59
N GLU A 18 -18.12 -9.73 -12.47
CA GLU A 18 -18.97 -10.27 -13.55
C GLU A 18 -20.27 -9.49 -13.72
N TYR A 19 -20.94 -9.15 -12.62
CA TYR A 19 -22.28 -8.56 -12.65
C TYR A 19 -22.33 -7.06 -12.34
N GLY A 20 -21.25 -6.46 -11.84
CA GLY A 20 -21.18 -5.03 -11.49
C GLY A 20 -21.90 -4.65 -10.18
N TYR A 21 -22.47 -5.62 -9.45
CA TYR A 21 -23.14 -5.41 -8.17
C TYR A 21 -22.88 -6.58 -7.21
N PRO A 22 -22.96 -6.35 -5.87
CA PRO A 22 -22.66 -7.39 -4.89
C PRO A 22 -23.74 -8.50 -4.85
N PRO A 23 -23.32 -9.74 -4.55
CA PRO A 23 -24.26 -10.86 -4.42
C PRO A 23 -25.13 -10.77 -3.17
N THR A 24 -26.32 -11.35 -3.23
CA THR A 24 -27.16 -11.60 -2.05
C THR A 24 -26.63 -12.79 -1.24
N VAL A 25 -27.07 -12.91 0.01
CA VAL A 25 -26.74 -14.05 0.88
C VAL A 25 -27.12 -15.40 0.25
N ARG A 26 -28.24 -15.43 -0.53
CA ARG A 26 -28.69 -16.65 -1.22
C ARG A 26 -27.78 -17.00 -2.40
N GLU A 27 -27.36 -16.02 -3.19
CA GLU A 27 -26.41 -16.20 -4.29
C GLU A 27 -25.06 -16.67 -3.77
N ILE A 28 -24.58 -16.11 -2.65
CA ILE A 28 -23.36 -16.58 -1.99
C ILE A 28 -23.51 -18.04 -1.54
N ALA A 29 -24.63 -18.40 -0.88
CA ALA A 29 -24.88 -19.77 -0.44
C ALA A 29 -24.78 -20.76 -1.61
N LYS A 30 -25.43 -20.43 -2.73
CA LYS A 30 -25.42 -21.25 -3.95
C LYS A 30 -24.01 -21.33 -4.54
N GLY A 31 -23.29 -20.21 -4.65
CA GLY A 31 -21.98 -20.14 -5.30
C GLY A 31 -20.86 -20.82 -4.52
N VAL A 32 -20.90 -20.75 -3.17
CA VAL A 32 -19.90 -21.47 -2.33
C VAL A 32 -20.29 -22.90 -2.01
N GLY A 33 -21.49 -23.37 -2.46
CA GLY A 33 -21.94 -24.75 -2.29
C GLY A 33 -22.45 -25.07 -0.88
N VAL A 34 -23.13 -24.13 -0.21
CA VAL A 34 -23.71 -24.35 1.12
C VAL A 34 -25.24 -24.16 1.09
N SER A 35 -25.96 -25.01 1.81
CA SER A 35 -27.44 -24.97 1.86
C SER A 35 -27.99 -23.93 2.85
N SER A 36 -27.20 -23.58 3.87
CA SER A 36 -27.67 -22.73 4.97
C SER A 36 -27.28 -21.26 4.79
N THR A 37 -28.26 -20.40 4.64
CA THR A 37 -28.08 -18.93 4.63
C THR A 37 -27.64 -18.38 5.99
N SER A 38 -27.95 -19.07 7.09
CA SER A 38 -27.50 -18.66 8.43
C SER A 38 -25.98 -18.86 8.61
N GLY A 39 -25.44 -19.94 8.02
CA GLY A 39 -23.99 -20.15 7.98
C GLY A 39 -23.25 -19.10 7.16
N VAL A 40 -23.84 -18.68 6.03
CA VAL A 40 -23.32 -17.58 5.22
C VAL A 40 -23.32 -16.27 6.01
N LYS A 41 -24.42 -15.92 6.70
CA LYS A 41 -24.50 -14.71 7.53
C LYS A 41 -23.38 -14.68 8.60
N LYS A 42 -23.21 -15.78 9.36
CA LYS A 42 -22.12 -15.89 10.35
C LYS A 42 -20.73 -15.74 9.74
N MET A 43 -20.51 -16.23 8.51
CA MET A 43 -19.23 -16.04 7.81
C MET A 43 -19.02 -14.60 7.38
N LEU A 44 -20.07 -13.97 6.85
CA LEU A 44 -20.02 -12.55 6.48
C LEU A 44 -19.81 -11.65 7.70
N ASP A 45 -20.37 -11.99 8.86
CA ASP A 45 -20.11 -11.26 10.11
C ASP A 45 -18.64 -11.36 10.52
N LYS A 46 -18.04 -12.55 10.43
CA LYS A 46 -16.60 -12.74 10.68
C LYS A 46 -15.72 -11.94 9.70
N LEU A 47 -16.10 -11.92 8.42
CA LEU A 47 -15.38 -11.14 7.39
C LEU A 47 -15.54 -9.64 7.62
N SER A 48 -16.70 -9.20 8.12
CA SER A 48 -16.94 -7.80 8.48
C SER A 48 -16.12 -7.37 9.71
N ILE A 49 -16.05 -8.21 10.74
CA ILE A 49 -15.24 -7.97 11.94
C ILE A 49 -13.74 -7.90 11.57
N SER A 50 -13.29 -8.73 10.64
CA SER A 50 -11.91 -8.70 10.15
C SER A 50 -11.61 -7.54 9.19
N GLY A 51 -12.60 -6.69 8.86
CA GLY A 51 -12.46 -5.59 7.92
C GLY A 51 -12.39 -5.99 6.44
N ALA A 52 -12.50 -7.30 6.13
CA ALA A 52 -12.41 -7.80 4.74
C ALA A 52 -13.61 -7.40 3.87
N ILE A 53 -14.77 -7.17 4.50
CA ILE A 53 -15.98 -6.65 3.84
C ILE A 53 -16.65 -5.60 4.73
N ARG A 54 -17.45 -4.72 4.13
CA ARG A 54 -18.43 -3.90 4.84
C ARG A 54 -19.82 -4.38 4.49
N ARG A 55 -20.73 -4.36 5.48
CA ARG A 55 -22.14 -4.66 5.29
C ARG A 55 -22.98 -3.46 5.69
N LYS A 56 -23.94 -3.10 4.83
CA LYS A 56 -25.07 -2.26 5.25
C LYS A 56 -26.16 -3.19 5.73
N GLU A 57 -26.58 -3.04 6.99
CA GLU A 57 -27.69 -3.80 7.55
C GLU A 57 -28.98 -3.52 6.78
N ASN A 58 -29.84 -4.54 6.66
CA ASN A 58 -31.13 -4.48 6.00
C ASN A 58 -31.12 -4.18 4.48
N MET A 59 -29.98 -4.30 3.81
CA MET A 59 -29.89 -4.22 2.35
C MET A 59 -29.58 -5.59 1.73
N ALA A 60 -30.40 -6.01 0.78
CA ALA A 60 -30.24 -7.32 0.11
C ALA A 60 -28.90 -7.49 -0.61
N ARG A 61 -28.31 -6.40 -1.10
CA ARG A 61 -27.00 -6.31 -1.79
C ARG A 61 -26.06 -5.34 -1.09
N GLY A 62 -26.13 -5.28 0.23
CA GLY A 62 -25.38 -4.36 1.08
C GLY A 62 -23.95 -4.79 1.39
N ILE A 63 -23.36 -5.74 0.63
CA ILE A 63 -22.00 -6.20 0.83
C ILE A 63 -21.06 -5.38 -0.06
N ASN A 64 -20.08 -4.73 0.54
CA ASN A 64 -18.99 -4.09 -0.18
C ASN A 64 -17.70 -4.83 0.18
N ILE A 65 -17.10 -5.52 -0.81
CA ILE A 65 -15.72 -5.99 -0.71
C ILE A 65 -14.86 -4.80 -1.05
N ASN A 66 -13.82 -4.63 -0.35
CA ASN A 66 -12.98 -3.47 -0.49
C ASN A 66 -13.78 -2.20 -0.19
N ALA A 67 -14.24 -2.09 1.03
CA ALA A 67 -14.34 -0.79 1.63
C ALA A 67 -12.90 -0.23 1.70
N THR A 68 -12.32 0.01 0.52
CA THR A 68 -11.17 0.87 0.39
C THR A 68 -11.53 2.10 1.17
N LYS A 69 -10.79 2.37 2.22
CA LYS A 69 -10.99 3.60 2.97
C LYS A 69 -10.52 4.72 2.05
N GLN A 70 -11.39 5.07 1.09
CA GLN A 70 -11.16 6.21 0.24
C GLN A 70 -11.16 7.44 1.13
N ILE A 71 -10.05 8.12 1.15
CA ILE A 71 -9.87 9.33 1.96
C ILE A 71 -10.16 10.51 1.04
N PRO A 72 -11.16 11.38 1.37
CA PRO A 72 -11.43 12.52 0.54
C PRO A 72 -10.28 13.54 0.60
N LEU A 73 -9.87 14.01 -0.57
CA LEU A 73 -9.01 15.18 -0.71
C LEU A 73 -9.92 16.43 -0.74
N LEU A 74 -9.93 17.17 0.36
CA LEU A 74 -10.82 18.33 0.55
C LEU A 74 -10.26 19.65 -0.01
N GLY A 75 -9.16 19.58 -0.78
CA GLY A 75 -8.56 20.74 -1.39
C GLY A 75 -7.11 21.01 -0.97
N ARG A 76 -6.65 22.22 -1.17
CA ARG A 76 -5.26 22.65 -0.95
C ARG A 76 -5.17 23.66 0.17
N ILE A 77 -4.25 23.47 1.08
CA ILE A 77 -3.92 24.45 2.11
C ILE A 77 -2.85 25.38 1.55
N LYS A 78 -3.19 26.68 1.41
CA LYS A 78 -2.18 27.73 1.18
C LYS A 78 -1.69 28.21 2.53
N ALA A 79 -0.39 28.34 2.70
CA ALA A 79 0.17 28.94 3.90
C ALA A 79 -0.38 30.36 4.06
N GLY A 80 -1.17 30.62 5.12
CA GLY A 80 -1.62 31.94 5.51
C GLY A 80 -3.13 32.22 5.55
N ILE A 81 -3.98 31.53 4.77
CA ILE A 81 -5.44 31.72 4.84
C ILE A 81 -6.12 30.37 4.71
N PRO A 82 -6.82 29.87 5.76
CA PRO A 82 -7.57 28.64 5.66
C PRO A 82 -8.82 28.86 4.81
N THR A 83 -8.86 28.27 3.63
CA THR A 83 -10.09 28.11 2.84
C THR A 83 -10.53 26.66 2.97
N PHE A 84 -11.26 26.36 4.03
CA PHE A 84 -11.95 25.08 4.20
C PHE A 84 -13.37 25.23 3.64
N SER A 85 -13.71 24.44 2.64
CA SER A 85 -15.12 24.20 2.32
C SER A 85 -15.31 22.68 2.25
N GLU A 86 -16.09 22.13 3.18
CA GLU A 86 -16.48 20.71 3.22
C GLU A 86 -17.27 20.30 1.95
N GLU A 87 -17.69 21.26 1.13
CA GLU A 87 -18.49 21.05 -0.08
C GLU A 87 -17.67 20.67 -1.32
N ASN A 88 -16.34 20.80 -1.30
CA ASN A 88 -15.51 20.58 -2.48
C ASN A 88 -14.52 19.41 -2.29
N ILE A 89 -15.02 18.18 -2.40
CA ILE A 89 -14.15 17.00 -2.54
C ILE A 89 -13.51 17.07 -3.93
N GLU A 90 -12.21 17.39 -4.02
CA GLU A 90 -11.47 17.37 -5.29
C GLU A 90 -11.37 15.96 -5.87
N LYS A 91 -11.08 14.97 -5.02
CA LYS A 91 -11.04 13.55 -5.39
C LYS A 91 -11.04 12.65 -4.15
N LEU A 92 -11.29 11.38 -4.37
CA LEU A 92 -11.09 10.33 -3.36
C LEU A 92 -9.73 9.69 -3.58
N ILE A 93 -8.89 9.66 -2.54
CA ILE A 93 -7.59 8.98 -2.55
C ILE A 93 -7.82 7.54 -2.10
N ASP A 94 -7.47 6.60 -2.96
CA ASP A 94 -7.52 5.18 -2.67
C ASP A 94 -6.09 4.64 -2.57
N LEU A 95 -5.69 4.22 -1.37
CA LEU A 95 -4.38 3.61 -1.12
C LEU A 95 -4.39 2.09 -1.35
N THR A 96 -5.55 1.49 -1.60
CA THR A 96 -5.69 0.04 -1.76
C THR A 96 -4.84 -0.54 -2.88
N PRO A 97 -4.72 0.07 -4.06
CA PRO A 97 -3.86 -0.46 -5.11
C PRO A 97 -2.41 -0.64 -4.63
N CYS A 98 -1.91 0.33 -3.86
CA CYS A 98 -0.56 0.24 -3.31
C CYS A 98 -0.43 -0.83 -2.21
N LEU A 99 -1.49 -1.06 -1.40
CA LEU A 99 -1.48 -2.02 -0.30
C LEU A 99 -1.86 -3.44 -0.72
N GLN A 100 -2.43 -3.64 -1.90
CA GLN A 100 -2.73 -4.95 -2.48
C GLN A 100 -1.60 -5.52 -3.34
N GLU A 101 -0.57 -4.74 -3.62
CA GLU A 101 0.64 -5.21 -4.30
C GLU A 101 1.23 -6.40 -3.53
N LYS A 102 1.68 -7.40 -4.27
CA LYS A 102 2.44 -8.51 -3.69
C LYS A 102 3.86 -8.05 -3.38
N ASP A 103 4.46 -8.67 -2.39
CA ASP A 103 5.86 -8.44 -2.04
C ASP A 103 6.16 -7.00 -1.62
N ILE A 104 5.27 -6.42 -0.81
CA ILE A 104 5.49 -5.14 -0.15
C ILE A 104 5.80 -5.33 1.33
N PHE A 105 6.58 -4.42 1.88
CA PHE A 105 6.91 -4.37 3.31
C PHE A 105 7.28 -2.95 3.71
N PHE A 106 7.28 -2.70 5.01
CA PHE A 106 7.76 -1.43 5.56
C PHE A 106 9.17 -1.55 6.08
N LEU A 107 9.94 -0.48 5.87
CA LEU A 107 11.19 -0.21 6.58
C LEU A 107 11.08 1.14 7.27
N LYS A 108 11.75 1.26 8.40
CA LYS A 108 11.93 2.53 9.08
C LYS A 108 13.23 3.16 8.63
N ALA A 109 13.19 4.41 8.20
CA ALA A 109 14.38 5.15 7.82
C ALA A 109 15.17 5.54 9.09
N GLU A 110 16.49 5.42 9.00
CA GLU A 110 17.44 5.89 10.02
C GLU A 110 18.44 6.84 9.38
N GLY A 111 18.74 7.95 10.06
CA GLY A 111 19.65 8.98 9.62
C GLY A 111 19.02 9.99 8.64
N ASP A 112 19.89 10.84 8.08
CA ASP A 112 19.51 12.04 7.33
C ASP A 112 20.06 12.08 5.89
N SER A 113 20.62 10.98 5.40
CA SER A 113 21.25 10.93 4.07
C SER A 113 20.30 11.23 2.90
N MET A 114 18.99 11.25 3.12
CA MET A 114 17.95 11.48 2.12
C MET A 114 17.04 12.67 2.47
N ILE A 115 17.53 13.60 3.30
CA ILE A 115 16.75 14.73 3.84
C ILE A 115 16.24 15.65 2.72
N GLU A 116 17.00 15.91 1.67
CA GLU A 116 16.59 16.74 0.54
C GLU A 116 15.58 16.03 -0.38
N ALA A 117 15.45 14.69 -0.26
CA ALA A 117 14.37 13.93 -0.86
C ALA A 117 13.12 13.87 0.03
N GLY A 118 13.12 14.58 1.18
CA GLY A 118 12.03 14.65 2.12
C GLY A 118 11.91 13.43 3.03
N ILE A 119 12.88 12.52 3.04
CA ILE A 119 12.96 11.36 3.93
C ILE A 119 13.79 11.74 5.15
N PHE A 120 13.18 11.63 6.32
CA PHE A 120 13.80 11.97 7.60
C PHE A 120 13.92 10.74 8.49
N ASP A 121 14.77 10.86 9.50
CA ASP A 121 14.90 9.85 10.55
C ASP A 121 13.54 9.51 11.15
N GLY A 122 13.25 8.20 11.28
CA GLY A 122 12.00 7.71 11.83
C GLY A 122 10.84 7.54 10.86
N ASP A 123 10.96 7.97 9.60
CA ASP A 123 9.93 7.78 8.58
C ASP A 123 9.73 6.30 8.24
N TYR A 124 8.48 5.93 7.89
CA TYR A 124 8.15 4.61 7.39
C TYR A 124 8.10 4.61 5.87
N LEU A 125 8.93 3.79 5.26
CA LEU A 125 9.02 3.62 3.81
C LEU A 125 8.28 2.36 3.41
N LEU A 126 7.20 2.49 2.61
CA LEU A 126 6.57 1.34 1.96
C LEU A 126 7.41 0.98 0.74
N VAL A 127 7.95 -0.23 0.75
CA VAL A 127 8.87 -0.75 -0.26
C VAL A 127 8.20 -1.86 -1.03
N LYS A 128 8.28 -1.81 -2.36
CA LYS A 128 7.89 -2.90 -3.26
C LYS A 128 9.16 -3.63 -3.68
N LYS A 129 9.21 -4.95 -3.48
CA LYS A 129 10.32 -5.77 -3.99
C LYS A 129 10.39 -5.68 -5.51
N VAL A 130 11.52 -5.28 -6.02
CA VAL A 130 11.82 -5.24 -7.45
C VAL A 130 13.29 -5.62 -7.64
N GLN A 131 13.62 -6.16 -8.83
CA GLN A 131 15.00 -6.47 -9.19
C GLN A 131 15.64 -5.41 -10.06
N VAL A 132 14.85 -4.48 -10.60
CA VAL A 132 15.33 -3.44 -11.51
C VAL A 132 14.74 -2.09 -11.09
N LEU A 133 15.57 -1.08 -11.15
CA LEU A 133 15.23 0.32 -10.89
C LEU A 133 15.58 1.18 -12.10
N ASN A 134 14.87 2.29 -12.26
CA ASN A 134 15.23 3.33 -13.22
C ASN A 134 16.07 4.41 -12.53
N ASN A 135 16.82 5.18 -13.32
CA ASN A 135 17.53 6.33 -12.79
C ASN A 135 16.60 7.28 -12.06
N ASN A 136 17.06 7.76 -10.90
CA ASN A 136 16.33 8.60 -9.94
C ASN A 136 15.22 7.90 -9.15
N ASP A 137 15.03 6.58 -9.28
CA ASP A 137 14.19 5.86 -8.34
C ASP A 137 14.84 5.85 -6.96
N ILE A 138 14.04 6.05 -5.91
CA ILE A 138 14.48 5.86 -4.53
C ILE A 138 14.39 4.36 -4.24
N GLY A 139 15.52 3.75 -3.98
CA GLY A 139 15.65 2.31 -3.74
C GLY A 139 16.20 1.98 -2.35
N ILE A 140 15.90 0.77 -1.94
CA ILE A 140 16.56 0.11 -0.81
C ILE A 140 17.59 -0.85 -1.39
N PHE A 141 18.81 -0.74 -0.90
CA PHE A 141 19.94 -1.53 -1.38
C PHE A 141 20.58 -2.26 -0.22
N ARG A 142 21.08 -3.46 -0.50
CA ARG A 142 22.04 -4.13 0.37
C ARG A 142 23.39 -4.09 -0.31
N LEU A 143 24.37 -3.52 0.36
CA LEU A 143 25.75 -3.42 -0.10
C LEU A 143 26.68 -3.98 0.98
N ASN A 144 27.39 -5.05 0.69
CA ASN A 144 28.31 -5.71 1.62
C ASN A 144 27.69 -6.07 2.98
N GLY A 145 26.38 -6.41 2.98
CA GLY A 145 25.62 -6.76 4.17
C GLY A 145 24.89 -5.59 4.85
N GLU A 146 25.23 -4.36 4.54
CA GLU A 146 24.55 -3.16 5.06
C GLU A 146 23.36 -2.77 4.19
N VAL A 147 22.29 -2.30 4.83
CA VAL A 147 21.06 -1.85 4.14
C VAL A 147 21.03 -0.32 4.13
N THR A 148 20.77 0.25 2.96
CA THR A 148 20.71 1.72 2.80
C THR A 148 19.59 2.14 1.87
N VAL A 149 19.09 3.37 2.04
CA VAL A 149 18.16 4.05 1.11
C VAL A 149 18.92 5.14 0.37
N LYS A 150 18.84 5.12 -0.98
CA LYS A 150 19.49 6.11 -1.86
C LYS A 150 18.71 6.30 -3.14
N ASN A 151 19.04 7.36 -3.90
CA ASN A 151 18.65 7.46 -5.29
C ASN A 151 19.51 6.51 -6.13
N TYR A 152 18.87 5.71 -6.96
CA TYR A 152 19.54 4.84 -7.91
C TYR A 152 19.99 5.61 -9.13
N PHE A 153 21.21 5.40 -9.56
CA PHE A 153 21.72 5.94 -10.82
C PHE A 153 22.63 4.92 -11.50
N ILE A 154 22.39 4.67 -12.77
CA ILE A 154 23.25 3.83 -13.59
C ILE A 154 23.66 4.58 -14.85
N GLN A 155 24.94 4.58 -15.17
CA GLN A 155 25.52 5.16 -16.38
C GLN A 155 26.69 4.32 -16.85
N ASN A 156 26.68 3.94 -18.15
CA ASN A 156 27.75 3.14 -18.76
C ASN A 156 28.07 1.83 -18.00
N GLY A 157 27.05 1.21 -17.38
CA GLY A 157 27.20 -0.01 -16.59
C GLY A 157 27.66 0.22 -15.14
N CYS A 158 28.05 1.44 -14.75
CA CYS A 158 28.43 1.77 -13.40
C CYS A 158 27.21 2.20 -12.58
N ILE A 159 26.99 1.54 -11.44
CA ILE A 159 25.92 1.86 -10.50
C ILE A 159 26.45 2.82 -9.44
N LYS A 160 25.71 3.91 -9.22
CA LYS A 160 25.95 4.88 -8.15
C LYS A 160 24.71 5.00 -7.29
N LEU A 161 24.89 4.95 -5.98
CA LEU A 161 23.85 5.19 -4.98
C LEU A 161 24.03 6.62 -4.46
N LEU A 162 23.14 7.50 -4.89
CA LEU A 162 23.27 8.94 -4.64
C LEU A 162 22.48 9.33 -3.39
N PRO A 163 23.12 9.91 -2.37
CA PRO A 163 22.41 10.52 -1.26
C PRO A 163 21.64 11.76 -1.73
N ALA A 164 20.64 12.15 -0.98
CA ALA A 164 19.96 13.45 -1.11
C ALA A 164 20.29 14.31 0.11
N ASN A 165 21.57 14.48 0.37
CA ASN A 165 22.13 15.33 1.41
C ASN A 165 23.60 15.60 1.02
N PRO A 166 24.01 16.87 0.86
CA PRO A 166 25.35 17.24 0.44
C PRO A 166 26.46 16.84 1.43
N ASN A 167 26.11 16.49 2.66
CA ASN A 167 27.07 16.02 3.66
C ASN A 167 27.51 14.56 3.45
N TYR A 168 26.92 13.88 2.47
CA TYR A 168 27.21 12.47 2.17
C TYR A 168 27.73 12.32 0.74
N GLU A 169 28.78 11.52 0.59
CA GLU A 169 29.34 11.22 -0.71
C GLU A 169 28.52 10.12 -1.44
N PRO A 170 28.44 10.18 -2.77
CA PRO A 170 27.88 9.09 -3.57
C PRO A 170 28.65 7.78 -3.34
N ILE A 171 27.93 6.66 -3.27
CA ILE A 171 28.53 5.33 -3.17
C ILE A 171 28.58 4.73 -4.57
N GLU A 172 29.77 4.42 -5.07
CA GLU A 172 29.96 3.68 -6.32
C GLU A 172 29.99 2.18 -6.00
N VAL A 173 29.13 1.42 -6.66
CA VAL A 173 29.13 -0.04 -6.53
C VAL A 173 30.24 -0.62 -7.40
N LYS A 174 31.18 -1.33 -6.78
CA LYS A 174 32.33 -1.95 -7.44
C LYS A 174 32.03 -3.39 -7.86
N GLU A 175 32.85 -3.93 -8.76
CA GLU A 175 32.68 -5.31 -9.23
C GLU A 175 32.79 -6.36 -8.11
N ASP A 176 33.62 -6.10 -7.09
CA ASP A 176 33.84 -6.99 -5.96
C ASP A 176 32.79 -6.85 -4.85
N ASP A 177 31.87 -5.88 -4.96
CA ASP A 177 30.84 -5.65 -3.95
C ASP A 177 29.71 -6.67 -4.05
N VAL A 178 29.22 -7.12 -2.90
CA VAL A 178 27.98 -7.90 -2.80
C VAL A 178 26.83 -6.92 -2.78
N PHE A 179 26.23 -6.70 -3.98
CA PHE A 179 25.17 -5.74 -4.19
C PHE A 179 23.83 -6.39 -4.52
N GLU A 180 22.77 -5.93 -3.86
CA GLU A 180 21.41 -6.38 -4.09
C GLU A 180 20.44 -5.19 -4.09
N ILE A 181 19.53 -5.13 -5.06
CA ILE A 181 18.36 -4.25 -5.02
C ILE A 181 17.28 -4.95 -4.19
N VAL A 182 17.01 -4.45 -2.99
CA VAL A 182 16.00 -5.00 -2.08
C VAL A 182 14.59 -4.58 -2.52
N GLY A 183 14.45 -3.35 -3.04
CA GLY A 183 13.19 -2.87 -3.57
C GLY A 183 13.14 -1.38 -3.86
N LYS A 184 12.00 -0.93 -4.37
CA LYS A 184 11.69 0.47 -4.67
C LYS A 184 10.81 1.07 -3.57
N VAL A 185 11.14 2.25 -3.09
CA VAL A 185 10.27 3.03 -2.21
C VAL A 185 9.10 3.57 -3.03
N ILE A 186 7.88 3.26 -2.63
CA ILE A 186 6.66 3.66 -3.36
C ILE A 186 5.80 4.66 -2.57
N ILE A 187 5.87 4.65 -1.24
CA ILE A 187 5.17 5.59 -0.36
C ILE A 187 6.05 5.86 0.86
N LEU A 188 5.99 7.10 1.33
CA LEU A 188 6.53 7.51 2.62
C LEU A 188 5.37 7.86 3.55
N ILE A 189 5.44 7.39 4.79
CA ILE A 189 4.48 7.73 5.83
C ILE A 189 5.24 8.34 7.00
N ARG A 190 4.87 9.56 7.35
CA ARG A 190 5.31 10.24 8.57
C ARG A 190 4.13 10.46 9.49
N SER A 191 4.22 9.94 10.70
CA SER A 191 3.18 10.11 11.70
C SER A 191 3.54 11.24 12.66
N PHE A 192 2.59 12.10 12.94
CA PHE A 192 2.69 13.18 13.92
C PHE A 192 1.83 12.82 15.14
N GLY A 193 2.41 12.09 16.10
CA GLY A 193 1.75 11.78 17.36
C GLY A 193 0.80 10.58 17.38
N ILE A 194 0.64 9.86 16.27
CA ILE A 194 -0.12 8.60 16.21
C ILE A 194 0.87 7.46 15.94
N PRO A 195 0.97 6.44 16.81
CA PRO A 195 1.80 5.27 16.52
C PRO A 195 1.22 4.51 15.32
N LEU A 196 2.09 4.05 14.43
CA LEU A 196 1.77 3.19 13.29
C LEU A 196 2.05 1.73 13.64
#